data_6f374a9d16703afa10897fb084ca8ecc
#
_entry.id   6f374a9d16703afa10897fb084ca8ecc
#
_cell.length_a   1.000
_cell.length_b   1.000
_cell.length_c   1.000
_cell.angle_alpha   90.00
_cell.angle_beta   90.00
_cell.angle_gamma   90.00
#
_symmetry.space_group_name_H-M   'P 1'
#
loop_
_entity.id
_entity.type
_entity.pdbx_description
1 polymer ?
#
loop_
_entity_poly.entity_id
_entity_poly.type
_entity_poly.pdbx_seq_one_letter_code
_entity_poly.pdbx_strand_id
1 'polypeptide(L)'
;DPDICKVVVDNAGCALYFTRAPIPYNRDFDYIEETYSDPKINLNKRILGFKHIGIYAYKKSFLPQFINMKVSKLENSEKLEQLRILENRYLIQLVETKQNSIGVDRPEDIDKVIKAMNGKN
;
A
#
# COMPACT_ATOMS: atom_id res chain seq x y z
N ASP A 1 -11.43 0.61 2.75
CA ASP A 1 -10.97 1.39 3.90
C ASP A 1 -10.01 2.49 3.44
N PRO A 2 -10.36 3.79 3.59
CA PRO A 2 -9.52 4.91 3.17
C PRO A 2 -8.28 5.14 4.05
N ASP A 3 -8.24 4.56 5.25
CA ASP A 3 -7.07 4.64 6.12
C ASP A 3 -5.95 3.70 5.64
N ILE A 4 -6.29 2.69 4.85
CA ILE A 4 -5.32 1.77 4.26
C ILE A 4 -4.85 2.32 2.91
N CYS A 5 -3.56 2.61 2.79
CA CYS A 5 -2.93 2.90 1.51
C CYS A 5 -2.81 1.61 0.68
N LYS A 6 -3.23 1.68 -0.58
CA LYS A 6 -3.12 0.61 -1.57
C LYS A 6 -2.05 0.93 -2.58
N VAL A 7 -1.45 -0.09 -3.17
CA VAL A 7 -0.47 0.05 -4.24
C VAL A 7 -0.76 -0.98 -5.34
N VAL A 8 -0.64 -0.57 -6.58
CA VAL A 8 -0.63 -1.45 -7.76
C VAL A 8 0.78 -1.50 -8.33
N VAL A 9 1.13 -2.64 -8.92
CA VAL A 9 2.48 -2.93 -9.40
C VAL A 9 2.48 -3.27 -10.87
N ASP A 10 3.62 -3.03 -11.52
CA ASP A 10 3.90 -3.54 -12.85
C ASP A 10 4.36 -5.01 -12.82
N ASN A 11 4.63 -5.57 -13.99
CA ASN A 11 5.10 -6.95 -14.12
C ASN A 11 6.50 -7.21 -13.54
N ALA A 12 7.28 -6.15 -13.29
CA ALA A 12 8.58 -6.23 -12.64
C ALA A 12 8.50 -6.07 -11.11
N GLY A 13 7.30 -5.85 -10.57
CA GLY A 13 7.07 -5.63 -9.14
C GLY A 13 7.39 -4.20 -8.68
N CYS A 14 7.49 -3.25 -9.61
CA CYS A 14 7.65 -1.85 -9.28
C CYS A 14 6.28 -1.19 -9.09
N ALA A 15 6.21 -0.23 -8.16
CA ALA A 15 5.00 0.52 -7.91
C ALA A 15 4.58 1.34 -9.14
N LEU A 16 3.32 1.20 -9.54
CA LEU A 16 2.69 2.05 -10.54
C LEU A 16 2.01 3.26 -9.90
N TYR A 17 1.30 3.04 -8.79
CA TYR A 17 0.63 4.10 -8.07
C TYR A 17 0.27 3.67 -6.65
N PHE A 18 0.30 4.64 -5.73
CA PHE A 18 -0.19 4.51 -4.35
C PHE A 18 -1.40 5.39 -4.15
N THR A 19 -2.45 4.87 -3.49
CA THR A 19 -3.66 5.63 -3.25
C THR A 19 -4.44 5.13 -2.04
N ARG A 20 -5.23 6.01 -1.44
CA ARG A 20 -6.23 5.65 -0.44
C ARG A 20 -7.55 5.20 -1.06
N ALA A 21 -7.79 5.51 -2.34
CA ALA A 21 -8.95 5.05 -3.09
C ALA A 21 -8.89 3.53 -3.35
N PRO A 22 -10.04 2.87 -3.61
CA PRO A 22 -10.04 1.50 -4.12
C PRO A 22 -9.32 1.43 -5.47
N ILE A 23 -8.34 0.52 -5.60
CA ILE A 23 -7.55 0.32 -6.81
C ILE A 23 -7.04 -1.13 -6.90
N PRO A 24 -6.98 -1.73 -8.10
CA PRO A 24 -7.59 -1.27 -9.34
C PRO A 24 -9.11 -1.44 -9.33
N TYR A 25 -9.81 -0.73 -10.18
CA TYR A 25 -11.24 -1.01 -10.42
C TYR A 25 -11.35 -2.31 -11.23
N ASN A 26 -12.05 -3.26 -10.69
CA ASN A 26 -12.33 -4.50 -11.40
C ASN A 26 -13.71 -4.42 -12.05
N ARG A 27 -13.74 -4.30 -13.37
CA ARG A 27 -14.97 -4.14 -14.14
C ARG A 27 -15.87 -5.37 -14.10
N ASP A 28 -15.29 -6.56 -13.96
CA ASP A 28 -16.02 -7.82 -14.02
C ASP A 28 -16.57 -8.26 -12.65
N PHE A 29 -16.37 -7.43 -11.63
CA PHE A 29 -16.88 -7.69 -10.31
C PHE A 29 -17.94 -6.68 -9.91
N ASP A 30 -19.16 -7.15 -9.81
CA ASP A 30 -20.13 -6.53 -8.94
C ASP A 30 -19.63 -6.65 -7.51
N TYR A 31 -19.56 -5.53 -6.80
CA TYR A 31 -19.16 -5.41 -5.39
C TYR A 31 -20.23 -6.07 -4.49
N ILE A 32 -20.45 -7.36 -4.66
CA ILE A 32 -21.37 -8.11 -3.81
C ILE A 32 -20.48 -8.84 -2.79
N GLU A 33 -20.72 -8.58 -1.51
CA GLU A 33 -20.05 -9.22 -0.37
C GLU A 33 -20.06 -10.76 -0.46
N GLU A 34 -21.02 -11.35 -1.16
CA GLU A 34 -21.13 -12.78 -1.42
C GLU A 34 -19.94 -13.37 -2.21
N THR A 35 -19.22 -12.54 -2.97
CA THR A 35 -18.11 -13.02 -3.81
C THR A 35 -16.87 -13.43 -2.98
N TYR A 36 -16.72 -12.93 -1.77
CA TYR A 36 -15.63 -13.31 -0.85
C TYR A 36 -15.87 -14.67 -0.17
N SER A 37 -17.09 -15.18 -0.22
CA SER A 37 -17.48 -16.41 0.49
C SER A 37 -17.42 -17.66 -0.40
N ASP A 38 -17.18 -17.52 -1.72
CA ASP A 38 -17.09 -18.67 -2.63
C ASP A 38 -15.69 -19.29 -2.60
N PRO A 39 -15.50 -20.50 -2.04
CA PRO A 39 -14.21 -21.17 -1.97
C PRO A 39 -13.64 -21.58 -3.34
N LYS A 40 -14.45 -21.53 -4.41
CA LYS A 40 -14.01 -21.83 -5.79
C LYS A 40 -13.31 -20.64 -6.45
N ILE A 41 -13.42 -19.46 -5.85
CA ILE A 41 -12.78 -18.25 -6.35
C ILE A 41 -11.32 -18.24 -5.97
N ASN A 42 -10.45 -18.44 -6.96
CA ASN A 42 -9.00 -18.34 -6.74
C ASN A 42 -8.60 -16.87 -6.57
N LEU A 43 -8.57 -16.40 -5.33
CA LEU A 43 -8.22 -15.03 -4.97
C LEU A 43 -6.83 -14.64 -5.47
N ASN A 44 -5.89 -15.60 -5.60
CA ASN A 44 -4.54 -15.33 -6.09
C ASN A 44 -4.49 -14.87 -7.55
N LYS A 45 -5.51 -15.19 -8.36
CA LYS A 45 -5.66 -14.66 -9.73
C LYS A 45 -6.26 -13.26 -9.81
N ARG A 46 -6.72 -12.70 -8.67
CA ARG A 46 -7.56 -11.51 -8.63
C ARG A 46 -6.99 -10.33 -7.85
N ILE A 47 -5.94 -10.58 -7.06
CA ILE A 47 -5.28 -9.50 -6.31
C ILE A 47 -4.37 -8.76 -7.27
N LEU A 48 -4.85 -7.63 -7.77
CA LEU A 48 -4.09 -6.70 -8.60
C LEU A 48 -3.52 -5.53 -7.77
N GLY A 49 -3.98 -5.38 -6.52
CA GLY A 49 -3.53 -4.35 -5.59
C GLY A 49 -3.09 -4.96 -4.26
N PHE A 50 -2.13 -4.31 -3.62
CA PHE A 50 -1.57 -4.72 -2.33
C PHE A 50 -1.82 -3.65 -1.28
N LYS A 51 -1.92 -4.07 -0.01
CA LYS A 51 -1.84 -3.16 1.12
C LYS A 51 -0.39 -2.68 1.25
N HIS A 52 -0.20 -1.37 1.20
CA HIS A 52 1.09 -0.76 1.43
C HIS A 52 1.47 -0.83 2.91
N ILE A 53 2.71 -1.24 3.18
CA ILE A 53 3.35 -1.16 4.49
C ILE A 53 4.40 -0.04 4.40
N GLY A 54 4.31 0.97 5.27
CA GLY A 54 5.13 2.18 5.24
C GLY A 54 6.58 1.98 5.67
N ILE A 55 7.27 0.98 5.12
CA ILE A 55 8.69 0.71 5.38
C ILE A 55 9.46 0.88 4.08
N TYR A 56 10.50 1.74 4.10
CA TYR A 56 11.28 2.09 2.92
C TYR A 56 12.77 1.90 3.15
N ALA A 57 13.45 1.45 2.11
CA ALA A 57 14.91 1.46 2.01
C ALA A 57 15.33 2.32 0.81
N TYR A 58 16.29 3.19 1.02
CA TYR A 58 16.80 4.10 -0.01
C TYR A 58 18.28 3.85 -0.27
N LYS A 59 18.69 3.90 -1.55
CA LYS A 59 20.10 4.00 -1.87
C LYS A 59 20.65 5.32 -1.32
N LYS A 60 21.80 5.29 -0.65
CA LYS A 60 22.44 6.49 -0.08
C LYS A 60 22.62 7.61 -1.12
N SER A 61 22.95 7.24 -2.37
CA SER A 61 23.12 8.18 -3.48
C SER A 61 21.81 8.85 -3.93
N PHE A 62 20.65 8.26 -3.61
CA PHE A 62 19.34 8.80 -3.96
C PHE A 62 18.82 9.83 -2.95
N LEU A 63 19.19 9.70 -1.68
CA LEU A 63 18.65 10.54 -0.60
C LEU A 63 18.82 12.06 -0.85
N PRO A 64 19.97 12.58 -1.32
CA PRO A 64 20.10 14.00 -1.63
C PRO A 64 19.15 14.46 -2.73
N GLN A 65 18.85 13.59 -3.72
CA GLN A 65 17.93 13.89 -4.79
C GLN A 65 16.50 13.96 -4.25
N PHE A 66 16.11 13.00 -3.41
CA PHE A 66 14.78 12.96 -2.80
C PHE A 66 14.50 14.19 -1.91
N ILE A 67 15.47 14.58 -1.08
CA ILE A 67 15.37 15.75 -0.20
C ILE A 67 15.16 17.05 -1.00
N ASN A 68 15.79 17.16 -2.16
CA ASN A 68 15.68 18.34 -3.03
C ASN A 68 14.43 18.32 -3.95
N MET A 69 13.67 17.23 -3.99
CA MET A 69 12.43 17.18 -4.75
C MET A 69 11.37 18.08 -4.10
N LYS A 70 10.71 18.88 -4.93
CA LYS A 70 9.55 19.66 -4.47
C LYS A 70 8.37 18.75 -4.20
N VAL A 71 7.55 19.12 -3.21
CA VAL A 71 6.27 18.46 -2.94
C VAL A 71 5.44 18.44 -4.22
N SER A 72 4.98 17.26 -4.58
CA SER A 72 4.26 17.04 -5.83
C SER A 72 2.74 17.22 -5.66
N LYS A 73 2.02 17.31 -6.79
CA LYS A 73 0.57 17.50 -6.76
C LYS A 73 -0.15 16.27 -6.21
N LEU A 74 0.26 15.07 -6.64
CA LEU A 74 -0.34 13.82 -6.17
C LEU A 74 -0.03 13.56 -4.69
N GLU A 75 1.23 13.79 -4.29
CA GLU A 75 1.61 13.74 -2.87
C GLU A 75 0.74 14.65 -2.02
N ASN A 76 0.53 15.88 -2.46
CA ASN A 76 -0.27 16.84 -1.70
C ASN A 76 -1.76 16.45 -1.64
N SER A 77 -2.27 15.81 -2.69
CA SER A 77 -3.65 15.33 -2.76
C SER A 77 -3.88 14.11 -1.86
N GLU A 78 -3.06 13.07 -2.01
CA GLU A 78 -3.20 11.78 -1.30
C GLU A 78 -2.57 11.81 0.11
N LYS A 79 -1.72 12.82 0.42
CA LYS A 79 -0.87 12.86 1.61
C LYS A 79 0.06 11.63 1.71
N LEU A 80 0.62 11.25 0.55
CA LEU A 80 1.51 10.11 0.38
C LEU A 80 2.84 10.57 -0.23
N GLU A 81 3.87 10.71 0.59
CA GLU A 81 5.18 11.28 0.24
C GLU A 81 5.89 10.52 -0.90
N GLN A 82 5.73 9.21 -0.98
CA GLN A 82 6.32 8.37 -2.01
C GLN A 82 5.83 8.69 -3.43
N LEU A 83 4.70 9.36 -3.59
CA LEU A 83 4.20 9.79 -4.90
C LEU A 83 5.12 10.80 -5.56
N ARG A 84 5.84 11.64 -4.78
CA ARG A 84 6.86 12.55 -5.28
C ARG A 84 7.95 11.82 -6.06
N ILE A 85 8.33 10.62 -5.59
CA ILE A 85 9.34 9.77 -6.24
C ILE A 85 8.82 9.30 -7.61
N LEU A 86 7.58 8.79 -7.66
CA LEU A 86 6.97 8.31 -8.90
C LEU A 86 6.74 9.44 -9.90
N GLU A 87 6.26 10.61 -9.45
CA GLU A 87 6.05 11.78 -10.32
C GLU A 87 7.37 12.29 -10.93
N ASN A 88 8.50 12.07 -10.26
CA ASN A 88 9.83 12.36 -10.79
C ASN A 88 10.44 11.19 -11.58
N ARG A 89 9.64 10.18 -11.93
CA ARG A 89 10.00 9.03 -12.76
C ARG A 89 11.09 8.12 -12.17
N TYR A 90 11.24 8.11 -10.85
CA TYR A 90 12.05 7.11 -10.17
C TYR A 90 11.21 5.87 -9.88
N LEU A 91 11.86 4.73 -9.85
CA LEU A 91 11.22 3.45 -9.56
C LEU A 91 11.23 3.17 -8.07
N ILE A 92 10.13 2.60 -7.58
CA ILE A 92 10.02 2.04 -6.24
C ILE A 92 9.77 0.55 -6.40
N GLN A 93 10.79 -0.27 -6.14
CA GLN A 93 10.66 -1.72 -6.13
C GLN A 93 9.91 -2.15 -4.87
N LEU A 94 8.90 -2.96 -5.02
CA LEU A 94 8.15 -3.52 -3.89
C LEU A 94 8.66 -4.91 -3.53
N VAL A 95 8.54 -5.24 -2.25
CA VAL A 95 8.78 -6.57 -1.71
C VAL A 95 7.49 -7.01 -1.03
N GLU A 96 6.91 -8.12 -1.50
CA GLU A 96 5.73 -8.70 -0.89
C GLU A 96 6.09 -9.38 0.43
N THR A 97 5.27 -9.19 1.45
CA THR A 97 5.36 -9.91 2.73
C THR A 97 4.01 -10.48 3.11
N LYS A 98 4.04 -11.66 3.73
CA LYS A 98 2.85 -12.29 4.33
C LYS A 98 2.58 -11.82 5.75
N GLN A 99 3.49 -11.05 6.33
CA GLN A 99 3.32 -10.49 7.67
C GLN A 99 2.38 -9.30 7.63
N ASN A 100 1.32 -9.37 8.43
CA ASN A 100 0.42 -8.24 8.61
C ASN A 100 0.90 -7.39 9.79
N SER A 101 1.21 -6.14 9.51
CA SER A 101 1.52 -5.14 10.54
C SER A 101 0.26 -4.36 10.90
N ILE A 102 0.11 -4.05 12.17
CA ILE A 102 -0.95 -3.16 12.66
C ILE A 102 -0.32 -1.77 12.76
N GLY A 103 -0.79 -0.82 11.94
CA GLY A 103 -0.42 0.58 12.05
C GLY A 103 -1.02 1.20 13.32
N VAL A 104 -0.33 2.17 13.89
CA VAL A 104 -0.84 2.97 15.02
C VAL A 104 -0.98 4.40 14.52
N ASP A 105 -2.12 4.68 13.92
CA ASP A 105 -2.45 6.01 13.38
C ASP A 105 -3.42 6.77 14.30
N ARG A 106 -4.15 6.04 15.16
CA ARG A 106 -5.17 6.56 16.07
C ARG A 106 -4.99 5.99 17.49
N PRO A 107 -5.44 6.67 18.54
CA PRO A 107 -5.37 6.18 19.92
C PRO A 107 -5.97 4.78 20.10
N GLU A 108 -7.08 4.48 19.44
CA GLU A 108 -7.76 3.18 19.50
C GLU A 108 -6.95 2.02 18.89
N ASP A 109 -5.93 2.30 18.10
CA ASP A 109 -5.08 1.28 17.50
C ASP A 109 -4.08 0.71 18.52
N ILE A 110 -3.79 1.46 19.58
CA ILE A 110 -2.91 1.03 20.68
C ILE A 110 -3.44 -0.26 21.30
N ASP A 111 -4.74 -0.31 21.60
CA ASP A 111 -5.36 -1.51 22.20
C ASP A 111 -5.29 -2.73 21.27
N LYS A 112 -5.41 -2.50 19.95
CA LYS A 112 -5.27 -3.57 18.94
C LYS A 112 -3.84 -4.15 18.96
N VAL A 113 -2.83 -3.28 19.05
CA VAL A 113 -1.42 -3.70 19.10
C VAL A 113 -1.13 -4.46 20.40
N ILE A 114 -1.59 -3.95 21.53
CA ILE A 114 -1.41 -4.62 22.85
C ILE A 114 -2.02 -6.03 22.81
N LYS A 115 -3.25 -6.17 22.30
CA LYS A 115 -3.91 -7.48 22.15
C LYS A 115 -3.13 -8.42 21.24
N ALA A 116 -2.62 -7.90 20.11
CA ALA A 116 -1.83 -8.70 19.17
C ALA A 116 -0.47 -9.15 19.75
N MET A 117 0.15 -8.33 20.60
CA MET A 117 1.39 -8.69 21.30
C MET A 117 1.15 -9.74 22.39
N ASN A 118 0.08 -9.60 23.15
CA ASN A 118 -0.27 -10.52 24.23
C ASN A 118 -0.78 -11.88 23.71
N GLY A 119 -1.33 -11.97 22.52
CA GLY A 119 -1.80 -13.21 21.89
C GLY A 119 -0.71 -14.03 21.21
N LYS A 120 0.55 -13.59 21.24
CA LYS A 120 1.71 -14.29 20.66
C LYS A 120 2.55 -15.07 21.70
N ASN A 121 2.06 -15.22 22.93
CA ASN A 121 2.67 -16.07 23.98
C ASN A 121 2.05 -17.45 24.01
#